data_39584af9172696c9e10ee58d8564ec90
#
_entry.id   39584af9172696c9e10ee58d8564ec90
#
_cell.length_a   1.000
_cell.length_b   1.000
_cell.length_c   1.000
_cell.angle_alpha   90.00
_cell.angle_beta   90.00
_cell.angle_gamma   90.00
#
_symmetry.space_group_name_H-M   'P 1'
#
loop_
_entity.id
_entity.type
_entity.pdbx_description
1 polymer ?
#
loop_
_entity_poly.entity_id
_entity_poly.type
_entity_poly.pdbx_seq_one_letter_code
_entity_poly.pdbx_strand_id
1 'polypeptide(L)'
;MIVIQLSDPHILAPGELLYRRFDTAKFLARAVAEINRLDPLPDVAVITGDLVDHGEPAEYEHLRALLSPLAMPVFVIPGNHDAREPLRAAFAADGYLPADGFLQFTIEDYPVRLVALDTLIPGEAGGVLCSERLTWLDYALASAPARPVLLMMHHPPFPTGIERMDRAGLQNSEALAAVVARHPQVERILCGHLHRAIDRRFAGTVAGTAPSTAHQVLLDLEPEAPL
;
A
#
# COMPACT_ATOMS: atom_id res chain seq x y z
N MET A 1 -6.63 19.39 0.04
CA MET A 1 -6.29 18.14 -0.67
C MET A 1 -6.99 16.98 0.00
N ILE A 2 -7.67 16.14 -0.76
CA ILE A 2 -8.34 14.94 -0.29
C ILE A 2 -7.64 13.74 -0.93
N VAL A 3 -7.11 12.84 -0.10
CA VAL A 3 -6.49 11.58 -0.52
C VAL A 3 -7.44 10.45 -0.17
N ILE A 4 -7.79 9.61 -1.14
CA ILE A 4 -8.51 8.36 -0.87
C ILE A 4 -7.52 7.20 -0.85
N GLN A 5 -7.54 6.40 0.21
CA GLN A 5 -6.75 5.18 0.33
C GLN A 5 -7.63 3.96 0.09
N LEU A 6 -7.22 3.12 -0.85
CA LEU A 6 -7.66 1.74 -1.02
C LEU A 6 -6.51 0.82 -0.62
N SER A 7 -6.80 -0.44 -0.31
CA SER A 7 -5.79 -1.44 0.01
C SER A 7 -6.28 -2.86 -0.24
N ASP A 8 -5.36 -3.74 -0.51
CA ASP A 8 -5.56 -5.18 -0.51
C ASP A 8 -6.76 -5.64 -1.37
N PRO A 9 -6.87 -5.18 -2.63
CA PRO A 9 -7.97 -5.61 -3.48
C PRO A 9 -7.85 -7.05 -3.97
N HIS A 10 -6.66 -7.67 -3.96
CA HIS A 10 -6.40 -9.05 -4.36
C HIS A 10 -7.14 -9.45 -5.65
N ILE A 11 -6.88 -8.69 -6.73
CA ILE A 11 -7.54 -8.92 -8.00
C ILE A 11 -6.96 -10.18 -8.66
N LEU A 12 -7.85 -11.05 -9.11
CA LEU A 12 -7.55 -12.27 -9.86
C LEU A 12 -7.82 -12.05 -11.35
N ALA A 13 -7.42 -13.01 -12.17
CA ALA A 13 -7.77 -13.00 -13.59
C ALA A 13 -9.31 -12.98 -13.78
N PRO A 14 -9.81 -12.43 -14.91
CA PRO A 14 -11.25 -12.29 -15.12
C PRO A 14 -12.02 -13.61 -14.96
N GLY A 15 -13.05 -13.60 -14.12
CA GLY A 15 -13.91 -14.75 -13.86
C GLY A 15 -13.43 -15.66 -12.72
N GLU A 16 -12.29 -15.41 -12.12
CA GLU A 16 -11.79 -16.13 -10.96
C GLU A 16 -12.31 -15.55 -9.65
N LEU A 17 -12.39 -16.40 -8.62
CA LEU A 17 -12.87 -16.04 -7.29
C LEU A 17 -11.78 -16.34 -6.26
N LEU A 18 -11.46 -15.36 -5.42
CA LEU A 18 -10.58 -15.55 -4.28
C LEU A 18 -11.19 -16.58 -3.32
N TYR A 19 -10.38 -17.58 -2.94
CA TYR A 19 -10.82 -18.72 -2.13
C TYR A 19 -12.07 -19.42 -2.69
N ARG A 20 -12.31 -19.37 -4.01
CA ARG A 20 -13.52 -19.89 -4.68
C ARG A 20 -14.83 -19.29 -4.16
N ARG A 21 -14.78 -18.12 -3.54
CA ARG A 21 -15.90 -17.52 -2.81
C ARG A 21 -16.08 -16.04 -3.05
N PHE A 22 -14.98 -15.26 -3.10
CA PHE A 22 -15.05 -13.81 -3.15
C PHE A 22 -14.75 -13.29 -4.55
N ASP A 23 -15.70 -12.57 -5.12
CA ASP A 23 -15.53 -11.82 -6.37
C ASP A 23 -14.89 -10.46 -6.04
N THR A 24 -13.56 -10.45 -5.89
CA THR A 24 -12.79 -9.26 -5.50
C THR A 24 -12.92 -8.13 -6.53
N ALA A 25 -13.03 -8.48 -7.82
CA ALA A 25 -13.25 -7.52 -8.91
C ALA A 25 -14.56 -6.73 -8.73
N LYS A 26 -15.64 -7.40 -8.35
CA LYS A 26 -16.94 -6.76 -8.09
C LYS A 26 -16.89 -5.79 -6.90
N PHE A 27 -16.15 -6.13 -5.86
CA PHE A 27 -15.97 -5.25 -4.70
C PHE A 27 -15.16 -4.01 -5.07
N LEU A 28 -14.06 -4.17 -5.81
CA LEU A 28 -13.27 -3.03 -6.28
C LEU A 28 -14.07 -2.14 -7.23
N ALA A 29 -14.78 -2.72 -8.20
CA ALA A 29 -15.63 -1.94 -9.11
C ALA A 29 -16.69 -1.12 -8.36
N ARG A 30 -17.28 -1.68 -7.30
CA ARG A 30 -18.20 -0.94 -6.43
C ARG A 30 -17.50 0.20 -5.68
N ALA A 31 -16.32 -0.05 -5.12
CA ALA A 31 -15.54 0.99 -4.44
C ALA A 31 -15.20 2.15 -5.39
N VAL A 32 -14.75 1.85 -6.61
CA VAL A 32 -14.47 2.84 -7.67
C VAL A 32 -15.72 3.66 -8.00
N ALA A 33 -16.88 3.01 -8.15
CA ALA A 33 -18.13 3.70 -8.41
C ALA A 33 -18.56 4.64 -7.29
N GLU A 34 -18.38 4.24 -6.03
CA GLU A 34 -18.70 5.09 -4.86
C GLU A 34 -17.70 6.23 -4.72
N ILE A 35 -16.40 6.02 -4.97
CA ILE A 35 -15.39 7.08 -4.95
C ILE A 35 -15.74 8.18 -5.94
N ASN A 36 -16.15 7.84 -7.16
CA ASN A 36 -16.53 8.80 -8.19
C ASN A 36 -17.82 9.58 -7.86
N ARG A 37 -18.57 9.18 -6.83
CA ARG A 37 -19.78 9.89 -6.35
C ARG A 37 -19.50 10.86 -5.19
N LEU A 38 -18.28 10.85 -4.66
CA LEU A 38 -17.94 11.75 -3.56
C LEU A 38 -17.99 13.21 -4.01
N ASP A 39 -18.48 14.07 -3.17
CA ASP A 39 -18.49 15.52 -3.36
C ASP A 39 -17.96 16.21 -2.07
N PRO A 40 -16.81 16.88 -2.12
CA PRO A 40 -15.94 17.03 -3.29
C PRO A 40 -15.24 15.74 -3.69
N LEU A 41 -14.91 15.62 -4.98
CA LEU A 41 -14.11 14.52 -5.49
C LEU A 41 -12.72 14.50 -4.82
N PRO A 42 -12.13 13.32 -4.50
CA PRO A 42 -10.74 13.24 -4.09
C PRO A 42 -9.77 13.76 -5.16
N ASP A 43 -8.68 14.40 -4.70
CA ASP A 43 -7.63 14.90 -5.60
C ASP A 43 -6.76 13.74 -6.13
N VAL A 44 -6.64 12.65 -5.37
CA VAL A 44 -5.78 11.51 -5.70
C VAL A 44 -6.26 10.25 -4.98
N ALA A 45 -6.08 9.11 -5.63
CA ALA A 45 -6.24 7.79 -5.03
C ALA A 45 -4.88 7.12 -4.84
N VAL A 46 -4.68 6.43 -3.71
CA VAL A 46 -3.51 5.60 -3.43
C VAL A 46 -3.95 4.19 -3.09
N ILE A 47 -3.22 3.18 -3.57
CA ILE A 47 -3.51 1.78 -3.24
C ILE A 47 -2.28 1.17 -2.57
N THR A 48 -2.44 0.76 -1.32
CA THR A 48 -1.33 0.39 -0.44
C THR A 48 -0.98 -1.10 -0.47
N GLY A 49 -0.87 -1.67 -1.68
CA GLY A 49 -0.33 -3.01 -1.95
C GLY A 49 -1.38 -4.12 -1.95
N ASP A 50 -0.90 -5.35 -2.16
CA ASP A 50 -1.69 -6.54 -2.46
C ASP A 50 -2.75 -6.27 -3.53
N LEU A 51 -2.23 -5.67 -4.61
CA LEU A 51 -3.02 -5.22 -5.75
C LEU A 51 -3.71 -6.40 -6.44
N VAL A 52 -2.97 -7.47 -6.60
CA VAL A 52 -3.37 -8.75 -7.21
C VAL A 52 -3.06 -9.91 -6.28
N ASP A 53 -3.51 -11.12 -6.60
CA ASP A 53 -3.36 -12.25 -5.68
C ASP A 53 -2.12 -13.12 -5.94
N HIS A 54 -1.68 -13.25 -7.20
CA HIS A 54 -0.55 -14.09 -7.59
C HIS A 54 0.60 -13.34 -8.27
N GLY A 55 0.44 -12.03 -8.53
CA GLY A 55 1.46 -11.23 -9.23
C GLY A 55 1.53 -11.50 -10.73
N GLU A 56 0.51 -12.10 -11.33
CA GLU A 56 0.48 -12.47 -12.73
C GLU A 56 0.08 -11.30 -13.65
N PRO A 57 0.66 -11.18 -14.87
CA PRO A 57 0.35 -10.08 -15.78
C PRO A 57 -1.15 -9.89 -16.07
N ALA A 58 -1.90 -10.98 -16.25
CA ALA A 58 -3.34 -10.92 -16.54
C ALA A 58 -4.16 -10.33 -15.38
N GLU A 59 -3.72 -10.50 -14.14
CA GLU A 59 -4.36 -9.90 -12.96
C GLU A 59 -4.13 -8.39 -12.95
N TYR A 60 -2.93 -7.90 -13.28
CA TYR A 60 -2.65 -6.45 -13.39
C TYR A 60 -3.40 -5.81 -14.55
N GLU A 61 -3.56 -6.49 -15.69
CA GLU A 61 -4.40 -6.00 -16.79
C GLU A 61 -5.85 -5.84 -16.33
N HIS A 62 -6.38 -6.82 -15.59
CA HIS A 62 -7.72 -6.77 -15.01
C HIS A 62 -7.85 -5.64 -13.99
N LEU A 63 -6.88 -5.51 -13.08
CA LEU A 63 -6.83 -4.41 -12.11
C LEU A 63 -6.88 -3.04 -12.81
N ARG A 64 -6.04 -2.85 -13.84
CA ARG A 64 -6.02 -1.60 -14.61
C ARG A 64 -7.38 -1.27 -15.24
N ALA A 65 -8.04 -2.28 -15.79
CA ALA A 65 -9.38 -2.11 -16.36
C ALA A 65 -10.40 -1.69 -15.27
N LEU A 66 -10.33 -2.27 -14.07
CA LEU A 66 -11.20 -1.92 -12.94
C LEU A 66 -10.93 -0.52 -12.37
N LEU A 67 -9.68 -0.05 -12.40
CA LEU A 67 -9.29 1.27 -11.92
C LEU A 67 -9.50 2.38 -12.94
N SER A 68 -9.57 2.06 -14.24
CA SER A 68 -9.65 3.04 -15.32
C SER A 68 -10.83 4.04 -15.22
N PRO A 69 -11.98 3.71 -14.57
CA PRO A 69 -13.05 4.68 -14.41
C PRO A 69 -12.81 5.72 -13.31
N LEU A 70 -11.75 5.60 -12.47
CA LEU A 70 -11.45 6.62 -11.46
C LEU A 70 -11.17 7.96 -12.12
N ALA A 71 -11.82 9.01 -11.63
CA ALA A 71 -11.74 10.35 -12.20
C ALA A 71 -10.50 11.16 -11.75
N MET A 72 -9.65 10.58 -10.87
CA MET A 72 -8.45 11.20 -10.34
C MET A 72 -7.22 10.31 -10.62
N PRO A 73 -5.99 10.86 -10.52
CA PRO A 73 -4.76 10.07 -10.58
C PRO A 73 -4.72 8.96 -9.53
N VAL A 74 -4.14 7.80 -9.89
CA VAL A 74 -4.01 6.63 -9.02
C VAL A 74 -2.53 6.27 -8.91
N PHE A 75 -2.03 6.14 -7.68
CA PHE A 75 -0.68 5.66 -7.41
C PHE A 75 -0.73 4.36 -6.61
N VAL A 76 0.04 3.37 -7.03
CA VAL A 76 0.05 2.04 -6.42
C VAL A 76 1.43 1.70 -5.91
N ILE A 77 1.49 0.90 -4.85
CA ILE A 77 2.73 0.31 -4.33
C ILE A 77 2.59 -1.21 -4.27
N PRO A 78 3.69 -1.99 -4.26
CA PRO A 78 3.61 -3.44 -4.12
C PRO A 78 3.30 -3.86 -2.68
N GLY A 79 2.49 -4.92 -2.53
CA GLY A 79 2.38 -5.73 -1.32
C GLY A 79 3.11 -7.07 -1.48
N ASN A 80 2.89 -8.01 -0.56
CA ASN A 80 3.55 -9.31 -0.60
C ASN A 80 2.98 -10.27 -1.65
N HIS A 81 1.77 -10.07 -2.12
CA HIS A 81 1.17 -10.81 -3.22
C HIS A 81 1.59 -10.29 -4.60
N ASP A 82 2.18 -9.10 -4.66
CA ASP A 82 2.57 -8.47 -5.92
C ASP A 82 3.93 -8.94 -6.42
N ALA A 83 4.17 -8.78 -7.74
CA ALA A 83 5.45 -9.00 -8.38
C ALA A 83 5.95 -7.70 -9.03
N ARG A 84 7.22 -7.30 -8.75
CA ARG A 84 7.77 -6.01 -9.20
C ARG A 84 7.71 -5.81 -10.71
N GLU A 85 8.16 -6.79 -11.48
CA GLU A 85 8.28 -6.62 -12.93
C GLU A 85 6.92 -6.58 -13.64
N PRO A 86 5.95 -7.48 -13.35
CA PRO A 86 4.60 -7.36 -13.91
C PRO A 86 3.89 -6.06 -13.50
N LEU A 87 4.03 -5.63 -12.22
CA LEU A 87 3.47 -4.36 -11.75
C LEU A 87 4.07 -3.18 -12.49
N ARG A 88 5.41 -3.12 -12.60
CA ARG A 88 6.15 -2.09 -13.35
C ARG A 88 5.66 -2.02 -14.80
N ALA A 89 5.56 -3.15 -15.46
CA ALA A 89 5.10 -3.24 -16.85
C ALA A 89 3.66 -2.73 -17.01
N ALA A 90 2.77 -3.13 -16.10
CA ALA A 90 1.37 -2.73 -16.14
C ALA A 90 1.16 -1.23 -15.95
N PHE A 91 1.98 -0.56 -15.14
CA PHE A 91 1.89 0.87 -14.83
C PHE A 91 2.95 1.73 -15.53
N ALA A 92 3.70 1.17 -16.50
CA ALA A 92 4.78 1.88 -17.19
C ALA A 92 4.30 3.16 -17.89
N ALA A 93 3.10 3.15 -18.46
CA ALA A 93 2.53 4.29 -19.16
C ALA A 93 2.21 5.48 -18.24
N ASP A 94 2.08 5.26 -16.93
CA ASP A 94 1.76 6.31 -15.97
C ASP A 94 3.00 7.11 -15.55
N GLY A 95 4.22 6.61 -15.83
CA GLY A 95 5.48 7.33 -15.80
C GLY A 95 6.06 7.65 -14.42
N TYR A 96 5.44 7.19 -13.31
CA TYR A 96 5.92 7.49 -11.96
C TYR A 96 6.77 6.37 -11.32
N LEU A 97 6.67 5.14 -11.83
CA LEU A 97 7.47 4.02 -11.33
C LEU A 97 8.91 4.07 -11.89
N PRO A 98 9.92 3.75 -11.06
CA PRO A 98 11.30 3.65 -11.54
C PRO A 98 11.46 2.52 -12.58
N ALA A 99 12.40 2.71 -13.52
CA ALA A 99 12.61 1.77 -14.62
C ALA A 99 13.16 0.41 -14.17
N ASP A 100 13.84 0.37 -13.02
CA ASP A 100 14.45 -0.83 -12.44
C ASP A 100 14.50 -0.76 -10.91
N GLY A 101 14.99 -1.80 -10.26
CA GLY A 101 15.18 -1.87 -8.82
C GLY A 101 13.88 -1.88 -8.03
N PHE A 102 13.91 -1.28 -6.84
CA PHE A 102 12.75 -1.20 -5.94
C PHE A 102 11.70 -0.19 -6.45
N LEU A 103 10.43 -0.50 -6.24
CA LEU A 103 9.31 0.36 -6.63
C LEU A 103 9.08 1.48 -5.60
N GLN A 104 10.12 2.29 -5.36
CA GLN A 104 10.08 3.46 -4.49
C GLN A 104 10.07 4.74 -5.34
N PHE A 105 9.19 5.68 -5.00
CA PHE A 105 9.04 6.92 -5.75
C PHE A 105 8.49 8.05 -4.88
N THR A 106 8.57 9.28 -5.40
CA THR A 106 7.94 10.46 -4.82
C THR A 106 7.02 11.13 -5.83
N ILE A 107 5.88 11.66 -5.36
CA ILE A 107 4.97 12.50 -6.15
C ILE A 107 4.99 13.89 -5.54
N GLU A 108 5.37 14.87 -6.35
CA GLU A 108 5.63 16.25 -5.93
C GLU A 108 4.51 17.23 -6.34
N ASP A 109 3.50 16.77 -7.09
CA ASP A 109 2.48 17.62 -7.73
C ASP A 109 1.42 18.15 -6.78
N TYR A 110 1.41 17.71 -5.52
CA TYR A 110 0.42 18.08 -4.52
C TYR A 110 1.01 18.93 -3.39
N PRO A 111 0.18 19.67 -2.62
CA PRO A 111 0.63 20.38 -1.42
C PRO A 111 1.30 19.47 -0.39
N VAL A 112 0.92 18.21 -0.31
CA VAL A 112 1.53 17.15 0.49
C VAL A 112 2.27 16.20 -0.43
N ARG A 113 3.53 15.90 -0.14
CA ARG A 113 4.31 14.92 -0.91
C ARG A 113 3.80 13.51 -0.63
N LEU A 114 3.66 12.70 -1.66
CA LEU A 114 3.45 11.28 -1.50
C LEU A 114 4.81 10.59 -1.66
N VAL A 115 5.24 9.86 -0.65
CA VAL A 115 6.50 9.10 -0.67
C VAL A 115 6.16 7.63 -0.53
N ALA A 116 6.52 6.84 -1.53
CA ALA A 116 6.18 5.43 -1.64
C ALA A 116 7.38 4.53 -1.33
N LEU A 117 7.16 3.52 -0.49
CA LEU A 117 8.15 2.50 -0.12
C LEU A 117 7.73 1.13 -0.64
N ASP A 118 8.72 0.41 -1.11
CA ASP A 118 8.65 -0.99 -1.48
C ASP A 118 9.13 -1.87 -0.33
N THR A 119 8.23 -2.56 0.34
CA THR A 119 8.56 -3.47 1.46
C THR A 119 8.59 -4.94 1.06
N LEU A 120 8.31 -5.25 -0.21
CA LEU A 120 8.20 -6.61 -0.72
C LEU A 120 9.50 -7.41 -0.56
N ILE A 121 9.37 -8.65 -0.08
CA ILE A 121 10.36 -9.72 -0.17
C ILE A 121 9.76 -10.79 -1.10
N PRO A 122 10.35 -11.05 -2.28
CA PRO A 122 9.78 -12.03 -3.20
C PRO A 122 9.58 -13.41 -2.56
N GLY A 123 8.34 -13.91 -2.60
CA GLY A 123 7.98 -15.23 -2.08
C GLY A 123 7.77 -15.31 -0.56
N GLU A 124 7.83 -14.20 0.17
CA GLU A 124 7.57 -14.15 1.61
C GLU A 124 6.34 -13.29 1.93
N ALA A 125 5.61 -13.66 2.97
CA ALA A 125 4.45 -12.87 3.44
C ALA A 125 4.86 -11.64 4.24
N GLY A 126 6.07 -11.60 4.83
CA GLY A 126 6.59 -10.48 5.60
C GLY A 126 7.31 -9.45 4.72
N GLY A 127 7.54 -8.26 5.27
CA GLY A 127 8.23 -7.18 4.60
C GLY A 127 9.56 -6.78 5.24
N VAL A 128 10.41 -6.12 4.46
CA VAL A 128 11.67 -5.54 4.94
C VAL A 128 12.01 -4.24 4.22
N LEU A 129 12.70 -3.34 4.89
CA LEU A 129 13.36 -2.19 4.28
C LEU A 129 14.88 -2.33 4.47
N CYS A 130 15.59 -2.82 3.45
CA CYS A 130 17.05 -2.94 3.51
C CYS A 130 17.73 -1.56 3.60
N SER A 131 19.03 -1.53 3.86
CA SER A 131 19.81 -0.29 3.99
C SER A 131 19.68 0.62 2.78
N GLU A 132 19.63 0.08 1.57
CA GLU A 132 19.45 0.84 0.33
C GLU A 132 18.09 1.56 0.33
N ARG A 133 16.98 0.86 0.62
CA ARG A 133 15.63 1.44 0.68
C ARG A 133 15.49 2.50 1.77
N LEU A 134 16.10 2.27 2.95
CA LEU A 134 16.11 3.24 4.04
C LEU A 134 16.98 4.47 3.73
N THR A 135 18.12 4.30 3.07
CA THR A 135 18.98 5.41 2.63
C THR A 135 18.26 6.27 1.60
N TRP A 136 17.58 5.65 0.64
CA TRP A 136 16.75 6.35 -0.32
C TRP A 136 15.64 7.16 0.38
N LEU A 137 14.94 6.57 1.36
CA LEU A 137 13.91 7.27 2.13
C LEU A 137 14.47 8.48 2.86
N ASP A 138 15.58 8.32 3.57
CA ASP A 138 16.22 9.42 4.31
C ASP A 138 16.58 10.58 3.37
N TYR A 139 17.16 10.27 2.22
CA TYR A 139 17.46 11.26 1.18
C TYR A 139 16.20 11.94 0.63
N ALA A 140 15.18 11.17 0.29
CA ALA A 140 13.90 11.69 -0.23
C ALA A 140 13.23 12.63 0.78
N LEU A 141 13.22 12.29 2.08
CA LEU A 141 12.68 13.15 3.12
C LEU A 141 13.52 14.39 3.36
N ALA A 142 14.85 14.26 3.38
CA ALA A 142 15.79 15.38 3.58
C ALA A 142 15.76 16.40 2.44
N SER A 143 15.40 15.98 1.21
CA SER A 143 15.37 16.86 0.03
C SER A 143 14.34 17.99 0.10
N ALA A 144 13.28 17.83 0.94
CA ALA A 144 12.22 18.83 1.12
C ALA A 144 11.70 18.87 2.56
N PRO A 145 12.51 19.31 3.53
CA PRO A 145 12.22 19.18 4.97
C PRO A 145 11.03 20.02 5.46
N ALA A 146 10.61 21.01 4.68
CA ALA A 146 9.49 21.89 5.04
C ALA A 146 8.14 21.44 4.43
N ARG A 147 8.14 20.42 3.57
CA ARG A 147 6.92 19.95 2.91
C ARG A 147 6.32 18.78 3.69
N PRO A 148 5.02 18.83 4.03
CA PRO A 148 4.35 17.68 4.66
C PRO A 148 4.39 16.45 3.75
N VAL A 149 4.50 15.27 4.38
CA VAL A 149 4.65 13.98 3.68
C VAL A 149 3.58 13.01 4.16
N LEU A 150 2.92 12.35 3.20
CA LEU A 150 2.24 11.06 3.41
C LEU A 150 3.18 9.96 2.93
N LEU A 151 3.64 9.12 3.85
CA LEU A 151 4.46 7.96 3.55
C LEU A 151 3.56 6.76 3.29
N MET A 152 3.77 6.03 2.19
CA MET A 152 2.99 4.86 1.81
C MET A 152 3.88 3.63 1.86
N MET A 153 3.42 2.56 2.48
CA MET A 153 4.07 1.26 2.53
C MET A 153 3.03 0.16 2.74
N HIS A 154 3.34 -1.08 2.36
CA HIS A 154 2.36 -2.15 2.52
C HIS A 154 2.34 -2.70 3.95
N HIS A 155 3.46 -3.25 4.42
CA HIS A 155 3.55 -3.86 5.75
C HIS A 155 3.60 -2.79 6.84
N PRO A 156 2.69 -2.83 7.84
CA PRO A 156 2.68 -1.85 8.93
C PRO A 156 3.91 -2.00 9.84
N PRO A 157 4.46 -0.88 10.34
CA PRO A 157 5.67 -0.90 11.15
C PRO A 157 5.39 -1.11 12.66
N PHE A 158 4.26 -1.70 13.01
CA PHE A 158 3.86 -1.88 14.41
C PHE A 158 3.14 -3.22 14.61
N PRO A 159 3.29 -3.86 15.79
CA PRO A 159 2.52 -5.05 16.12
C PRO A 159 1.06 -4.71 16.43
N THR A 160 0.15 -5.61 16.09
CA THR A 160 -1.29 -5.46 16.24
C THR A 160 -1.88 -6.29 17.37
N GLY A 161 -1.18 -7.35 17.77
CA GLY A 161 -1.64 -8.40 18.68
C GLY A 161 -2.36 -9.55 17.97
N ILE A 162 -2.59 -9.45 16.66
CA ILE A 162 -3.00 -10.57 15.82
C ILE A 162 -1.73 -11.34 15.47
N GLU A 163 -1.36 -12.33 16.29
CA GLU A 163 -0.03 -12.94 16.29
C GLU A 163 0.40 -13.43 14.90
N ARG A 164 -0.51 -14.04 14.17
CA ARG A 164 -0.24 -14.55 12.83
C ARG A 164 0.11 -13.44 11.83
N MET A 165 -0.57 -12.30 11.91
CA MET A 165 -0.27 -11.13 11.06
C MET A 165 1.02 -10.44 11.53
N ASP A 166 1.26 -10.39 12.83
CA ASP A 166 2.49 -9.80 13.37
C ASP A 166 3.75 -10.59 12.97
N ARG A 167 3.65 -11.92 12.81
CA ARG A 167 4.73 -12.76 12.25
C ARG A 167 5.06 -12.45 10.79
N ALA A 168 4.09 -11.95 10.04
CA ALA A 168 4.22 -11.51 8.65
C ALA A 168 4.38 -9.99 8.50
N GLY A 169 4.68 -9.27 9.58
CA GLY A 169 4.85 -7.81 9.60
C GLY A 169 6.17 -7.32 9.00
N LEU A 170 6.47 -6.05 9.21
CA LEU A 170 7.76 -5.45 8.83
C LEU A 170 8.88 -5.91 9.77
N GLN A 171 9.88 -6.62 9.24
CA GLN A 171 10.94 -7.26 10.03
C GLN A 171 11.85 -6.26 10.76
N ASN A 172 12.09 -5.07 10.22
CA ASN A 172 13.04 -4.09 10.74
C ASN A 172 12.41 -2.72 11.00
N SER A 173 11.26 -2.71 11.65
CA SER A 173 10.49 -1.50 11.97
C SER A 173 11.27 -0.47 12.78
N GLU A 174 12.20 -0.89 13.64
CA GLU A 174 13.07 0.01 14.42
C GLU A 174 14.00 0.83 13.53
N ALA A 175 14.54 0.25 12.47
CA ALA A 175 15.38 0.97 11.51
C ALA A 175 14.57 2.04 10.75
N LEU A 176 13.34 1.72 10.36
CA LEU A 176 12.41 2.72 9.81
C LEU A 176 12.08 3.81 10.83
N ALA A 177 11.80 3.44 12.09
CA ALA A 177 11.52 4.40 13.16
C ALA A 177 12.67 5.40 13.35
N ALA A 178 13.92 4.93 13.29
CA ALA A 178 15.10 5.78 13.40
C ALA A 178 15.22 6.77 12.23
N VAL A 179 14.77 6.41 11.03
CA VAL A 179 14.71 7.35 9.88
C VAL A 179 13.56 8.34 10.10
N VAL A 180 12.32 7.88 10.30
CA VAL A 180 11.14 8.73 10.40
C VAL A 180 11.26 9.74 11.54
N ALA A 181 11.83 9.37 12.68
CA ALA A 181 12.01 10.26 13.84
C ALA A 181 12.88 11.50 13.54
N ARG A 182 13.75 11.47 12.52
CA ARG A 182 14.54 12.62 12.08
C ARG A 182 13.77 13.57 11.15
N HIS A 183 12.59 13.17 10.69
CA HIS A 183 11.82 13.85 9.67
C HIS A 183 10.39 14.20 10.16
N PRO A 184 10.26 15.24 11.00
CA PRO A 184 8.96 15.60 11.63
C PRO A 184 7.89 16.05 10.63
N GLN A 185 8.24 16.29 9.35
CA GLN A 185 7.30 16.58 8.28
C GLN A 185 6.51 15.35 7.80
N VAL A 186 6.83 14.14 8.28
CA VAL A 186 6.02 12.94 8.01
C VAL A 186 4.75 12.99 8.86
N GLU A 187 3.65 13.40 8.24
CA GLU A 187 2.35 13.61 8.89
C GLU A 187 1.63 12.28 9.17
N ARG A 188 1.76 11.31 8.25
CA ARG A 188 1.11 10.01 8.38
C ARG A 188 1.81 8.94 7.54
N ILE A 189 1.72 7.68 8.02
CA ILE A 189 2.13 6.50 7.27
C ILE A 189 0.86 5.70 6.94
N LEU A 190 0.63 5.49 5.65
CA LEU A 190 -0.50 4.73 5.10
C LEU A 190 -0.05 3.30 4.79
N CYS A 191 -0.70 2.31 5.41
CA CYS A 191 -0.35 0.90 5.26
C CYS A 191 -1.55 0.06 4.80
N GLY A 192 -1.27 -1.15 4.31
CA GLY A 192 -2.24 -2.20 4.01
C GLY A 192 -2.02 -3.45 4.87
N HIS A 193 -2.05 -4.61 4.22
CA HIS A 193 -1.66 -5.93 4.74
C HIS A 193 -2.61 -6.56 5.77
N LEU A 194 -3.15 -5.77 6.68
CA LEU A 194 -3.95 -6.28 7.79
C LEU A 194 -5.44 -6.42 7.48
N HIS A 195 -5.88 -5.92 6.34
CA HIS A 195 -7.29 -5.86 5.93
C HIS A 195 -8.22 -5.27 6.99
N ARG A 196 -7.68 -4.42 7.89
CA ARG A 196 -8.40 -3.80 9.00
C ARG A 196 -7.93 -2.37 9.22
N ALA A 197 -8.80 -1.51 9.70
CA ALA A 197 -8.42 -0.17 10.13
C ALA A 197 -7.82 -0.22 11.54
N ILE A 198 -6.53 0.06 11.66
CA ILE A 198 -5.79 0.15 12.93
C ILE A 198 -4.87 1.36 12.85
N ASP A 199 -4.97 2.27 13.83
CA ASP A 199 -4.08 3.42 13.95
C ASP A 199 -3.17 3.25 15.18
N ARG A 200 -1.86 3.50 15.01
CA ARG A 200 -0.86 3.46 16.07
C ARG A 200 0.10 4.64 15.97
N ARG A 201 0.54 5.16 17.13
CA ARG A 201 1.67 6.11 17.14
C ARG A 201 2.95 5.39 16.76
N PHE A 202 3.73 5.99 15.86
CA PHE A 202 5.01 5.44 15.39
C PHE A 202 5.98 6.58 15.10
N ALA A 203 7.14 6.58 15.74
CA ALA A 203 8.27 7.48 15.46
C ALA A 203 7.90 8.99 15.37
N GLY A 204 6.96 9.44 16.18
CA GLY A 204 6.52 10.86 16.19
C GLY A 204 5.30 11.17 15.32
N THR A 205 4.90 10.26 14.44
CA THR A 205 3.70 10.36 13.59
C THR A 205 2.65 9.29 13.93
N VAL A 206 1.68 9.08 13.07
CA VAL A 206 0.68 8.00 13.13
C VAL A 206 0.85 7.10 11.92
N ALA A 207 0.99 5.80 12.14
CA ALA A 207 0.88 4.79 11.11
C ALA A 207 -0.50 4.13 11.19
N GLY A 208 -1.18 4.01 10.06
CA GLY A 208 -2.51 3.42 9.99
C GLY A 208 -2.65 2.45 8.84
N THR A 209 -3.42 1.38 9.06
CA THR A 209 -3.76 0.39 8.03
C THR A 209 -5.18 0.61 7.52
N ALA A 210 -5.42 0.32 6.25
CA ALA A 210 -6.74 0.34 5.64
C ALA A 210 -7.37 -1.07 5.61
N PRO A 211 -8.71 -1.16 5.64
CA PRO A 211 -9.39 -2.41 5.34
C PRO A 211 -9.22 -2.80 3.86
N SER A 212 -9.22 -4.10 3.57
CA SER A 212 -9.35 -4.58 2.20
C SER A 212 -10.68 -4.15 1.58
N THR A 213 -10.71 -3.99 0.28
CA THR A 213 -11.96 -3.70 -0.44
C THR A 213 -12.93 -4.88 -0.43
N ALA A 214 -12.44 -6.11 -0.24
CA ALA A 214 -13.23 -7.33 -0.39
C ALA A 214 -13.42 -8.12 0.92
N HIS A 215 -12.35 -8.54 1.57
CA HIS A 215 -12.42 -9.40 2.74
C HIS A 215 -11.58 -8.86 3.89
N GLN A 216 -11.95 -9.23 5.11
CA GLN A 216 -11.31 -8.72 6.33
C GLN A 216 -10.62 -9.86 7.09
N VAL A 217 -9.49 -9.58 7.71
CA VAL A 217 -8.89 -10.47 8.71
C VAL A 217 -9.68 -10.36 10.02
N LEU A 218 -10.01 -11.49 10.62
CA LEU A 218 -10.71 -11.53 11.91
C LEU A 218 -9.84 -10.87 13.00
N LEU A 219 -10.45 -10.04 13.83
CA LEU A 219 -9.78 -9.56 15.05
C LEU A 219 -9.88 -10.68 16.10
N ASP A 220 -8.89 -11.53 16.08
CA ASP A 220 -8.72 -12.57 17.10
C ASP A 220 -7.33 -12.38 17.73
N LEU A 221 -7.30 -12.18 19.04
CA LEU A 221 -6.08 -11.95 19.83
C LEU A 221 -5.61 -13.22 20.57
N GLU A 222 -6.31 -14.34 20.36
CA GLU A 222 -5.88 -15.62 20.90
C GLU A 222 -4.66 -16.12 20.11
N PRO A 223 -3.59 -16.55 20.82
CA PRO A 223 -2.45 -17.18 20.17
C PRO A 223 -2.90 -18.36 19.28
N GLU A 224 -2.29 -18.50 18.10
CA GLU A 224 -2.58 -19.59 17.15
C GLU A 224 -4.00 -19.58 16.55
N ALA A 225 -4.79 -18.51 16.72
CA ALA A 225 -6.07 -18.39 16.06
C ALA A 225 -5.94 -18.51 14.51
N PRO A 226 -6.86 -19.22 13.81
CA PRO A 226 -6.85 -19.26 12.35
C PRO A 226 -7.24 -17.90 11.77
N LEU A 227 -6.71 -17.59 10.59
CA LEU A 227 -7.13 -16.40 9.82
C LEU A 227 -8.46 -16.62 9.13
#